data_2d1b5254668f14015287fc7d63db3efc
#
_entry.id   2d1b5254668f14015287fc7d63db3efc
#
_cell.length_a   1.000
_cell.length_b   1.000
_cell.length_c   1.000
_cell.angle_alpha   90.00
_cell.angle_beta   90.00
_cell.angle_gamma   90.00
#
_symmetry.space_group_name_H-M   'P 1'
#
loop_
_entity.id
_entity.type
_entity.pdbx_description
1 polymer ?
#
loop_
_entity_poly.entity_id
_entity_poly.type
_entity_poly.pdbx_seq_one_letter_code
_entity_poly.pdbx_strand_id
1 'polypeptide(L)'
;MSLGDNPPVRNRCAIYGLLAGFLIPATQCSAPKQPAILQQGADFDHARERMVEDQIRARGVQTPRVLKAMSTVLRHEFVGEEYRAMAYDDRPLPTSNGQTISQPYIVALMTELADPKPDHRVLEIGTGSGYQAAILSVLVREVYTIELVTALARTAAERLQRLGFDNIHVRDGDGYIGWPEHAPFDSILVTAGAEEIPKPLVEQLKPGGRMIIPVGFSSDVQTLQIVEKDTAGKIQVRNSIPVRFVPLLRK
;
A
#
# COMPACT_ATOMS: atom_id res chain seq x y z
N MET A 1 31.65 41.65 10.15
CA MET A 1 30.76 42.27 11.19
C MET A 1 29.47 41.55 11.11
N SER A 2 28.98 40.83 12.03
CA SER A 2 29.22 40.42 13.42
C SER A 2 28.29 39.22 13.65
N LEU A 3 28.88 38.16 14.11
CA LEU A 3 28.25 36.93 14.53
C LEU A 3 27.42 37.17 15.78
N GLY A 4 26.22 36.58 15.89
CA GLY A 4 25.39 36.50 17.07
C GLY A 4 25.22 35.07 17.52
N ASP A 5 26.10 34.62 18.42
CA ASP A 5 26.01 33.32 19.10
C ASP A 5 24.90 33.34 20.17
N ASN A 6 24.03 32.33 20.13
CA ASN A 6 23.16 32.02 21.28
C ASN A 6 23.79 30.88 22.09
N PRO A 7 23.98 31.03 23.40
CA PRO A 7 24.58 30.01 24.26
C PRO A 7 23.56 28.95 24.70
N PRO A 8 24.04 27.74 25.06
CA PRO A 8 23.20 26.64 25.52
C PRO A 8 22.71 26.84 26.95
N VAL A 9 21.45 26.48 27.20
CA VAL A 9 20.83 26.48 28.54
C VAL A 9 21.49 25.40 29.39
N ARG A 10 22.32 25.80 30.33
CA ARG A 10 22.90 24.92 31.36
C ARG A 10 21.90 24.76 32.50
N ASN A 11 21.45 23.52 32.70
CA ASN A 11 20.81 23.10 33.94
C ASN A 11 21.82 23.15 35.08
N ARG A 12 21.63 24.12 36.01
CA ARG A 12 22.34 24.15 37.28
C ARG A 12 21.46 23.51 38.35
N CYS A 13 21.77 22.28 38.73
CA CYS A 13 21.43 21.77 40.05
C CYS A 13 22.58 22.15 40.99
N ALA A 14 22.36 23.09 41.88
CA ALA A 14 23.30 23.43 42.94
C ALA A 14 23.06 22.46 44.11
N ILE A 15 24.16 21.79 44.52
CA ILE A 15 24.26 20.99 45.74
C ILE A 15 24.57 21.93 46.87
N TYR A 16 23.74 21.99 47.92
CA TYR A 16 24.11 22.39 49.25
C TYR A 16 23.76 21.25 50.20
N GLY A 17 24.77 20.72 50.81
CA GLY A 17 24.66 19.64 51.76
C GLY A 17 24.58 20.09 53.20
N LEU A 18 24.14 19.16 54.03
CA LEU A 18 24.27 18.92 55.44
C LEU A 18 23.46 19.80 56.40
N LEU A 19 22.37 19.30 56.94
CA LEU A 19 22.22 18.79 58.32
C LEU A 19 20.74 18.44 58.58
N ALA A 20 20.56 17.33 59.36
CA ALA A 20 19.32 16.86 59.96
C ALA A 20 18.43 15.96 59.06
N GLY A 21 18.41 14.69 59.45
CA GLY A 21 17.62 13.61 58.84
C GLY A 21 16.14 13.83 58.77
N PHE A 22 15.72 14.08 57.53
CA PHE A 22 14.37 13.81 57.06
C PHE A 22 14.52 13.17 55.68
N LEU A 23 14.18 11.88 55.59
CA LEU A 23 14.00 11.21 54.31
C LEU A 23 12.83 11.87 53.59
N ILE A 24 13.15 12.78 52.66
CA ILE A 24 12.18 13.24 51.64
C ILE A 24 12.13 12.16 50.57
N PRO A 25 10.97 11.54 50.31
CA PRO A 25 10.85 10.62 49.20
C PRO A 25 11.18 11.34 47.89
N ALA A 26 12.08 10.80 47.12
CA ALA A 26 12.39 11.31 45.78
C ALA A 26 11.12 11.34 44.95
N THR A 27 10.61 12.56 44.75
CA THR A 27 9.53 12.82 43.77
C THR A 27 10.08 12.42 42.42
N GLN A 28 9.65 11.26 41.92
CA GLN A 28 9.90 10.86 40.54
C GLN A 28 9.31 11.92 39.64
N CYS A 29 10.17 12.72 38.99
CA CYS A 29 9.80 13.63 37.93
C CYS A 29 9.28 12.76 36.77
N SER A 30 7.98 12.55 36.70
CA SER A 30 7.35 11.92 35.57
C SER A 30 7.55 12.83 34.37
N ALA A 31 8.16 12.32 33.30
CA ALA A 31 8.25 13.03 32.03
C ALA A 31 6.84 13.49 31.58
N PRO A 32 6.69 14.64 30.97
CA PRO A 32 5.38 15.12 30.50
C PRO A 32 4.83 14.11 29.48
N LYS A 33 3.62 13.62 29.73
CA LYS A 33 2.92 12.74 28.79
C LYS A 33 2.70 13.51 27.48
N GLN A 34 3.19 12.98 26.38
CA GLN A 34 2.93 13.55 25.05
C GLN A 34 1.41 13.55 24.76
N PRO A 35 0.90 14.54 24.00
CA PRO A 35 -0.49 14.55 23.57
C PRO A 35 -0.88 13.26 22.88
N ALA A 36 -2.10 12.74 23.13
CA ALA A 36 -2.57 11.47 22.59
C ALA A 36 -2.46 11.37 21.05
N ILE A 37 -2.64 12.48 20.33
CA ILE A 37 -2.48 12.56 18.87
C ILE A 37 -1.04 12.28 18.44
N LEU A 38 -0.03 12.78 19.16
CA LEU A 38 1.38 12.51 18.84
C LEU A 38 1.78 11.08 19.19
N GLN A 39 1.16 10.46 20.20
CA GLN A 39 1.38 9.06 20.54
C GLN A 39 0.78 8.14 19.46
N GLN A 40 -0.44 8.42 18.96
CA GLN A 40 -1.04 7.62 17.88
C GLN A 40 -0.23 7.67 16.58
N GLY A 41 0.35 8.82 16.22
CA GLY A 41 1.23 8.94 15.06
C GLY A 41 2.48 8.07 15.20
N ALA A 42 3.14 8.11 16.36
CA ALA A 42 4.32 7.30 16.63
C ALA A 42 4.01 5.78 16.62
N ASP A 43 2.85 5.37 17.14
CA ASP A 43 2.41 3.97 17.14
C ASP A 43 2.19 3.44 15.72
N PHE A 44 1.60 4.23 14.82
CA PHE A 44 1.44 3.84 13.42
C PHE A 44 2.77 3.78 12.65
N ASP A 45 3.70 4.66 12.94
CA ASP A 45 5.03 4.65 12.30
C ASP A 45 5.79 3.37 12.66
N HIS A 46 5.85 3.00 13.94
CA HIS A 46 6.45 1.73 14.37
C HIS A 46 5.72 0.50 13.83
N ALA A 47 4.38 0.52 13.78
CA ALA A 47 3.62 -0.59 13.22
C ALA A 47 3.91 -0.76 11.72
N ARG A 48 4.06 0.35 10.97
CA ARG A 48 4.40 0.35 9.55
C ARG A 48 5.82 -0.15 9.32
N GLU A 49 6.79 0.25 10.13
CA GLU A 49 8.17 -0.25 10.08
C GLU A 49 8.21 -1.77 10.28
N ARG A 50 7.55 -2.29 11.33
CA ARG A 50 7.44 -3.74 11.55
C ARG A 50 6.74 -4.46 10.41
N MET A 51 5.67 -3.90 9.85
CA MET A 51 5.00 -4.46 8.67
C MET A 51 6.01 -4.64 7.52
N VAL A 52 6.83 -3.64 7.24
CA VAL A 52 7.81 -3.72 6.13
C VAL A 52 8.92 -4.72 6.42
N GLU A 53 9.48 -4.73 7.62
CA GLU A 53 10.63 -5.60 7.95
C GLU A 53 10.19 -7.05 8.19
N ASP A 54 9.21 -7.27 9.06
CA ASP A 54 8.88 -8.60 9.57
C ASP A 54 7.90 -9.36 8.65
N GLN A 55 6.98 -8.64 8.00
CA GLN A 55 5.92 -9.27 7.20
C GLN A 55 6.24 -9.28 5.70
N ILE A 56 6.99 -8.29 5.21
CA ILE A 56 7.24 -8.10 3.78
C ILE A 56 8.67 -8.50 3.42
N ARG A 57 9.68 -7.83 3.97
CA ARG A 57 11.09 -8.11 3.67
C ARG A 57 11.50 -9.53 4.10
N ALA A 58 11.12 -9.95 5.30
CA ALA A 58 11.42 -11.28 5.83
C ALA A 58 10.81 -12.42 5.01
N ARG A 59 9.77 -12.14 4.21
CA ARG A 59 9.11 -13.10 3.31
C ARG A 59 9.58 -13.02 1.86
N GLY A 60 10.69 -12.33 1.58
CA GLY A 60 11.39 -12.38 0.31
C GLY A 60 11.10 -11.24 -0.68
N VAL A 61 10.29 -10.24 -0.33
CA VAL A 61 10.19 -9.00 -1.12
C VAL A 61 11.44 -8.17 -0.85
N GLN A 62 12.27 -7.95 -1.87
CA GLN A 62 13.60 -7.36 -1.71
C GLN A 62 13.79 -6.03 -2.47
N THR A 63 12.90 -5.71 -3.39
CA THR A 63 13.02 -4.51 -4.23
C THR A 63 12.95 -3.23 -3.38
N PRO A 64 14.05 -2.45 -3.28
CA PRO A 64 14.13 -1.31 -2.35
C PRO A 64 13.03 -0.26 -2.58
N ARG A 65 12.65 -0.03 -3.85
CA ARG A 65 11.59 0.92 -4.20
C ARG A 65 10.22 0.45 -3.72
N VAL A 66 9.93 -0.85 -3.82
CA VAL A 66 8.68 -1.43 -3.30
C VAL A 66 8.63 -1.31 -1.78
N LEU A 67 9.69 -1.71 -1.08
CA LEU A 67 9.78 -1.57 0.37
C LEU A 67 9.63 -0.10 0.82
N LYS A 68 10.24 0.83 0.08
CA LYS A 68 10.09 2.26 0.34
C LYS A 68 8.65 2.73 0.13
N ALA A 69 7.97 2.30 -0.94
CA ALA A 69 6.56 2.61 -1.18
C ALA A 69 5.68 2.11 -0.03
N MET A 70 5.87 0.85 0.40
CA MET A 70 5.15 0.25 1.53
C MET A 70 5.41 0.99 2.86
N SER A 71 6.60 1.57 3.06
CA SER A 71 6.93 2.37 4.25
C SER A 71 6.42 3.81 4.17
N THR A 72 6.07 4.32 2.98
CA THR A 72 5.68 5.72 2.77
C THR A 72 4.17 5.90 2.78
N VAL A 73 3.42 5.01 2.12
CA VAL A 73 1.97 5.12 1.99
C VAL A 73 1.28 4.71 3.30
N LEU A 74 0.48 5.60 3.85
CA LEU A 74 -0.17 5.44 5.16
C LEU A 74 -1.39 4.51 5.04
N ARG A 75 -1.18 3.20 5.19
CA ARG A 75 -2.23 2.19 5.02
C ARG A 75 -3.46 2.43 5.91
N HIS A 76 -3.29 2.98 7.13
CA HIS A 76 -4.38 3.31 8.04
C HIS A 76 -5.34 4.39 7.50
N GLU A 77 -4.97 5.14 6.46
CA GLU A 77 -5.85 6.07 5.76
C GLU A 77 -6.80 5.38 4.74
N PHE A 78 -6.59 4.09 4.47
CA PHE A 78 -7.34 3.30 3.48
C PHE A 78 -8.29 2.27 4.11
N VAL A 79 -8.41 2.24 5.43
CA VAL A 79 -9.32 1.37 6.19
C VAL A 79 -10.38 2.20 6.91
N GLY A 80 -11.48 1.54 7.35
CA GLY A 80 -12.46 2.15 8.22
C GLY A 80 -11.86 2.48 9.60
N GLU A 81 -12.45 3.45 10.30
CA GLU A 81 -11.98 3.89 11.61
C GLU A 81 -11.88 2.73 12.62
N GLU A 82 -12.83 1.80 12.58
CA GLU A 82 -12.88 0.61 13.42
C GLU A 82 -11.71 -0.37 13.18
N TYR A 83 -11.04 -0.28 12.01
CA TYR A 83 -9.90 -1.12 11.63
C TYR A 83 -8.55 -0.39 11.69
N ARG A 84 -8.51 0.90 12.01
CA ARG A 84 -7.27 1.70 11.96
C ARG A 84 -6.17 1.12 12.85
N ALA A 85 -6.52 0.67 14.05
CA ALA A 85 -5.55 0.06 14.97
C ALA A 85 -4.91 -1.23 14.41
N MET A 86 -5.60 -1.92 13.50
CA MET A 86 -5.17 -3.18 12.87
C MET A 86 -4.65 -2.98 11.44
N ALA A 87 -4.53 -1.74 10.98
CA ALA A 87 -4.20 -1.43 9.58
C ALA A 87 -2.89 -2.08 9.10
N TYR A 88 -1.97 -2.33 9.99
CA TYR A 88 -0.63 -2.89 9.69
C TYR A 88 -0.49 -4.37 10.05
N ASP A 89 -1.58 -5.05 10.42
CA ASP A 89 -1.60 -6.50 10.63
C ASP A 89 -1.39 -7.25 9.31
N ASP A 90 -0.74 -8.42 9.37
CA ASP A 90 -0.47 -9.28 8.20
C ASP A 90 -1.72 -10.06 7.74
N ARG A 91 -2.78 -9.35 7.45
CA ARG A 91 -4.07 -9.90 7.01
C ARG A 91 -4.87 -8.92 6.14
N PRO A 92 -5.81 -9.42 5.31
CA PRO A 92 -6.81 -8.56 4.71
C PRO A 92 -7.74 -7.99 5.78
N LEU A 93 -8.27 -6.77 5.53
CA LEU A 93 -9.25 -6.13 6.41
C LEU A 93 -10.50 -5.78 5.61
N PRO A 94 -11.69 -5.84 6.24
CA PRO A 94 -12.93 -5.41 5.59
C PRO A 94 -12.87 -3.93 5.20
N THR A 95 -13.49 -3.62 4.07
CA THR A 95 -13.82 -2.26 3.66
C THR A 95 -15.32 -2.15 3.40
N SER A 96 -15.80 -1.00 2.94
CA SER A 96 -17.20 -0.82 2.60
C SER A 96 -17.65 -1.76 1.46
N ASN A 97 -18.96 -2.01 1.39
CA ASN A 97 -19.62 -2.82 0.36
C ASN A 97 -19.11 -4.26 0.21
N GLY A 98 -18.73 -4.91 1.34
CA GLY A 98 -18.31 -6.30 1.36
C GLY A 98 -16.96 -6.58 0.69
N GLN A 99 -16.19 -5.53 0.37
CA GLN A 99 -14.84 -5.65 -0.18
C GLN A 99 -13.79 -5.68 0.93
N THR A 100 -12.54 -5.95 0.55
CA THR A 100 -11.41 -5.98 1.47
C THR A 100 -10.23 -5.20 0.92
N ILE A 101 -9.44 -4.59 1.81
CA ILE A 101 -8.07 -4.19 1.50
C ILE A 101 -7.17 -5.42 1.66
N SER A 102 -6.41 -5.75 0.62
CA SER A 102 -5.55 -6.94 0.60
C SER A 102 -4.49 -6.92 1.72
N GLN A 103 -4.05 -8.11 2.15
CA GLN A 103 -2.93 -8.28 3.08
C GLN A 103 -1.70 -7.51 2.60
N PRO A 104 -0.96 -6.81 3.51
CA PRO A 104 0.21 -6.00 3.12
C PRO A 104 1.25 -6.77 2.31
N TYR A 105 1.57 -8.00 2.71
CA TYR A 105 2.51 -8.86 1.98
C TYR A 105 2.07 -9.10 0.54
N ILE A 106 0.78 -9.37 0.30
CA ILE A 106 0.24 -9.63 -1.04
C ILE A 106 0.34 -8.38 -1.92
N VAL A 107 0.02 -7.20 -1.38
CA VAL A 107 0.19 -5.92 -2.08
C VAL A 107 1.65 -5.73 -2.50
N ALA A 108 2.59 -5.94 -1.59
CA ALA A 108 4.02 -5.80 -1.87
C ALA A 108 4.52 -6.83 -2.89
N LEU A 109 4.14 -8.10 -2.74
CA LEU A 109 4.53 -9.18 -3.66
C LEU A 109 4.01 -8.93 -5.07
N MET A 110 2.72 -8.60 -5.24
CA MET A 110 2.14 -8.31 -6.55
C MET A 110 2.83 -7.11 -7.19
N THR A 111 3.14 -6.08 -6.41
CA THR A 111 3.88 -4.90 -6.88
C THR A 111 5.30 -5.28 -7.33
N GLU A 112 6.02 -6.09 -6.56
CA GLU A 112 7.37 -6.54 -6.93
C GLU A 112 7.37 -7.38 -8.20
N LEU A 113 6.43 -8.34 -8.32
CA LEU A 113 6.29 -9.19 -9.50
C LEU A 113 5.95 -8.40 -10.77
N ALA A 114 5.20 -7.31 -10.63
CA ALA A 114 4.87 -6.40 -11.74
C ALA A 114 6.08 -5.58 -12.22
N ASP A 115 7.13 -5.48 -11.41
CA ASP A 115 8.38 -4.77 -11.69
C ASP A 115 8.20 -3.34 -12.22
N PRO A 116 7.44 -2.47 -11.52
CA PRO A 116 7.11 -1.13 -11.99
C PRO A 116 8.36 -0.23 -12.11
N LYS A 117 8.43 0.59 -13.15
CA LYS A 117 9.51 1.58 -13.37
C LYS A 117 8.95 3.01 -13.34
N PRO A 118 9.78 4.04 -13.08
CA PRO A 118 9.32 5.43 -12.94
C PRO A 118 8.58 6.01 -14.15
N ASP A 119 8.88 5.53 -15.33
CA ASP A 119 8.29 5.96 -16.60
C ASP A 119 7.09 5.12 -17.03
N HIS A 120 6.75 4.08 -16.27
CA HIS A 120 5.66 3.15 -16.61
C HIS A 120 4.27 3.79 -16.45
N ARG A 121 3.34 3.24 -17.22
CA ARG A 121 1.89 3.37 -17.08
C ARG A 121 1.32 2.04 -16.65
N VAL A 122 0.62 2.03 -15.52
CA VAL A 122 0.10 0.81 -14.91
C VAL A 122 -1.41 0.83 -14.89
N LEU A 123 -2.04 -0.30 -15.23
CA LEU A 123 -3.47 -0.53 -15.05
C LEU A 123 -3.69 -1.42 -13.82
N GLU A 124 -4.57 -0.98 -12.93
CA GLU A 124 -5.11 -1.79 -11.84
C GLU A 124 -6.56 -2.14 -12.11
N ILE A 125 -6.95 -3.39 -11.87
CA ILE A 125 -8.32 -3.86 -11.92
C ILE A 125 -8.77 -4.20 -10.50
N GLY A 126 -9.75 -3.46 -9.98
CA GLY A 126 -10.23 -3.56 -8.59
C GLY A 126 -9.62 -2.47 -7.70
N THR A 127 -10.06 -1.21 -7.86
CA THR A 127 -9.58 -0.08 -7.05
C THR A 127 -9.81 -0.30 -5.55
N GLY A 128 -10.98 -0.81 -5.17
CA GLY A 128 -11.37 -1.06 -3.80
C GLY A 128 -11.17 0.16 -2.90
N SER A 129 -10.28 0.04 -1.91
CA SER A 129 -9.92 1.16 -1.01
C SER A 129 -9.04 2.22 -1.66
N GLY A 130 -8.38 1.92 -2.79
CA GLY A 130 -7.35 2.74 -3.44
C GLY A 130 -5.92 2.51 -2.92
N TYR A 131 -5.70 1.57 -1.99
CA TYR A 131 -4.37 1.37 -1.38
C TYR A 131 -3.33 0.84 -2.37
N GLN A 132 -3.68 -0.18 -3.19
CA GLN A 132 -2.77 -0.71 -4.18
C GLN A 132 -2.45 0.36 -5.25
N ALA A 133 -3.44 1.15 -5.70
CA ALA A 133 -3.21 2.29 -6.58
C ALA A 133 -2.24 3.31 -5.96
N ALA A 134 -2.39 3.64 -4.68
CA ALA A 134 -1.50 4.54 -3.96
C ALA A 134 -0.06 4.00 -3.86
N ILE A 135 0.13 2.69 -3.63
CA ILE A 135 1.45 2.05 -3.66
C ILE A 135 2.08 2.14 -5.05
N LEU A 136 1.30 1.90 -6.10
CA LEU A 136 1.79 2.00 -7.49
C LEU A 136 2.15 3.44 -7.85
N SER A 137 1.37 4.42 -7.43
CA SER A 137 1.52 5.83 -7.82
C SER A 137 2.86 6.43 -7.43
N VAL A 138 3.45 6.01 -6.30
CA VAL A 138 4.78 6.48 -5.87
C VAL A 138 5.93 5.76 -6.58
N LEU A 139 5.63 4.82 -7.46
CA LEU A 139 6.61 4.00 -8.19
C LEU A 139 6.65 4.30 -9.68
N VAL A 140 5.54 4.83 -10.26
CA VAL A 140 5.34 4.93 -11.70
C VAL A 140 4.89 6.34 -12.11
N ARG A 141 4.87 6.60 -13.42
CA ARG A 141 4.42 7.88 -13.97
C ARG A 141 2.93 8.09 -13.82
N GLU A 142 2.11 7.07 -14.16
CA GLU A 142 0.65 7.14 -14.13
C GLU A 142 0.05 5.79 -13.73
N VAL A 143 -0.99 5.83 -12.93
CA VAL A 143 -1.83 4.68 -12.55
C VAL A 143 -3.23 4.91 -13.08
N TYR A 144 -3.75 3.94 -13.80
CA TYR A 144 -5.14 3.84 -14.22
C TYR A 144 -5.79 2.73 -13.39
N THR A 145 -6.92 2.98 -12.77
CA THR A 145 -7.57 1.98 -11.93
C THR A 145 -9.07 1.93 -12.18
N ILE A 146 -9.61 0.71 -12.27
CA ILE A 146 -11.02 0.44 -12.59
C ILE A 146 -11.69 -0.23 -11.40
N GLU A 147 -12.84 0.30 -11.01
CA GLU A 147 -13.70 -0.26 -9.97
C GLU A 147 -15.10 -0.54 -10.53
N LEU A 148 -15.63 -1.74 -10.27
CA LEU A 148 -16.94 -2.14 -10.74
C LEU A 148 -18.07 -1.36 -10.05
N VAL A 149 -17.91 -1.12 -8.74
CA VAL A 149 -18.91 -0.47 -7.89
C VAL A 149 -18.70 1.04 -7.90
N THR A 150 -19.57 1.76 -8.59
CA THR A 150 -19.49 3.23 -8.77
C THR A 150 -19.30 3.99 -7.45
N ALA A 151 -19.98 3.57 -6.37
CA ALA A 151 -19.84 4.22 -5.06
C ALA A 151 -18.43 4.06 -4.48
N LEU A 152 -17.80 2.89 -4.67
CA LEU A 152 -16.42 2.63 -4.25
C LEU A 152 -15.44 3.43 -5.10
N ALA A 153 -15.61 3.45 -6.43
CA ALA A 153 -14.78 4.24 -7.34
C ALA A 153 -14.74 5.71 -6.91
N ARG A 154 -15.91 6.29 -6.63
CA ARG A 154 -16.01 7.69 -6.16
C ARG A 154 -15.30 7.89 -4.83
N THR A 155 -15.58 7.04 -3.83
CA THR A 155 -14.96 7.16 -2.49
C THR A 155 -13.44 7.00 -2.56
N ALA A 156 -12.93 6.08 -3.40
CA ALA A 156 -11.50 5.90 -3.61
C ALA A 156 -10.88 7.13 -4.28
N ALA A 157 -11.52 7.67 -5.34
CA ALA A 157 -11.05 8.88 -6.03
C ALA A 157 -10.95 10.08 -5.07
N GLU A 158 -12.01 10.34 -4.28
CA GLU A 158 -12.02 11.42 -3.27
C GLU A 158 -10.92 11.23 -2.22
N ARG A 159 -10.71 9.99 -1.74
CA ARG A 159 -9.64 9.65 -0.79
C ARG A 159 -8.27 9.92 -1.38
N LEU A 160 -8.00 9.40 -2.58
CA LEU A 160 -6.72 9.54 -3.26
C LEU A 160 -6.38 11.01 -3.51
N GLN A 161 -7.34 11.80 -3.98
CA GLN A 161 -7.20 13.25 -4.17
C GLN A 161 -6.90 13.97 -2.85
N ARG A 162 -7.65 13.68 -1.78
CA ARG A 162 -7.41 14.25 -0.44
C ARG A 162 -6.03 13.93 0.11
N LEU A 163 -5.49 12.75 -0.21
CA LEU A 163 -4.15 12.30 0.20
C LEU A 163 -3.02 12.78 -0.74
N GLY A 164 -3.33 13.53 -1.80
CA GLY A 164 -2.35 14.14 -2.70
C GLY A 164 -1.76 13.20 -3.75
N PHE A 165 -2.50 12.17 -4.17
CA PHE A 165 -2.10 11.28 -5.26
C PHE A 165 -2.61 11.79 -6.61
N ASP A 166 -1.85 12.65 -7.28
CA ASP A 166 -2.31 13.40 -8.48
C ASP A 166 -2.13 12.62 -9.79
N ASN A 167 -1.39 11.49 -9.78
CA ASN A 167 -1.11 10.67 -10.96
C ASN A 167 -1.96 9.39 -11.03
N ILE A 168 -3.09 9.33 -10.30
CA ILE A 168 -4.02 8.21 -10.31
C ILE A 168 -5.32 8.62 -11.00
N HIS A 169 -5.69 7.87 -12.04
CA HIS A 169 -6.93 8.03 -12.78
C HIS A 169 -7.90 6.92 -12.39
N VAL A 170 -8.98 7.25 -11.69
CA VAL A 170 -10.00 6.30 -11.24
C VAL A 170 -11.21 6.37 -12.16
N ARG A 171 -11.72 5.20 -12.58
CA ARG A 171 -12.98 5.11 -13.31
C ARG A 171 -13.83 3.96 -12.78
N ASP A 172 -15.16 4.10 -12.82
CA ASP A 172 -16.08 2.97 -12.65
C ASP A 172 -16.27 2.23 -13.98
N GLY A 173 -16.27 0.90 -13.95
CA GLY A 173 -16.42 0.12 -15.16
C GLY A 173 -16.18 -1.37 -14.98
N ASP A 174 -16.36 -2.12 -16.08
CA ASP A 174 -16.07 -3.55 -16.13
C ASP A 174 -14.55 -3.78 -16.28
N GLY A 175 -13.94 -4.37 -15.24
CA GLY A 175 -12.51 -4.67 -15.22
C GLY A 175 -12.05 -5.66 -16.27
N TYR A 176 -12.93 -6.55 -16.75
CA TYR A 176 -12.61 -7.48 -17.84
C TYR A 176 -12.28 -6.78 -19.17
N ILE A 177 -12.89 -5.61 -19.40
CA ILE A 177 -12.70 -4.83 -20.63
C ILE A 177 -11.37 -4.08 -20.57
N GLY A 178 -10.85 -3.77 -19.38
CA GLY A 178 -9.69 -2.91 -19.20
C GLY A 178 -9.97 -1.46 -19.56
N TRP A 179 -8.94 -0.74 -20.02
CA TRP A 179 -9.04 0.68 -20.39
C TRP A 179 -8.37 0.96 -21.75
N PRO A 180 -9.02 0.57 -22.86
CA PRO A 180 -8.41 0.59 -24.20
C PRO A 180 -7.90 1.98 -24.62
N GLU A 181 -8.58 3.06 -24.20
CA GLU A 181 -8.24 4.43 -24.56
C GLU A 181 -6.88 4.89 -24.02
N HIS A 182 -6.37 4.20 -23.01
CA HIS A 182 -5.08 4.49 -22.38
C HIS A 182 -4.03 3.38 -22.59
N ALA A 183 -4.40 2.31 -23.29
CA ALA A 183 -3.46 1.24 -23.65
C ALA A 183 -2.38 1.75 -24.64
N PRO A 184 -1.20 1.09 -24.73
CA PRO A 184 -0.82 -0.09 -23.96
C PRO A 184 -0.27 0.27 -22.56
N PHE A 185 -0.35 -0.69 -21.62
CA PHE A 185 0.17 -0.56 -20.26
C PHE A 185 1.47 -1.36 -20.10
N ASP A 186 2.43 -0.80 -19.36
CA ASP A 186 3.69 -1.47 -19.04
C ASP A 186 3.50 -2.61 -18.04
N SER A 187 2.54 -2.44 -17.11
CA SER A 187 2.11 -3.50 -16.20
C SER A 187 0.61 -3.44 -15.95
N ILE A 188 0.01 -4.61 -15.66
CA ILE A 188 -1.41 -4.74 -15.26
C ILE A 188 -1.47 -5.54 -13.96
N LEU A 189 -2.12 -5.01 -12.93
CA LEU A 189 -2.38 -5.72 -11.67
C LEU A 189 -3.89 -5.97 -11.53
N VAL A 190 -4.27 -7.22 -11.38
CA VAL A 190 -5.67 -7.61 -11.13
C VAL A 190 -5.80 -8.00 -9.67
N THR A 191 -6.51 -7.20 -8.89
CA THR A 191 -6.68 -7.37 -7.44
C THR A 191 -7.99 -8.08 -7.08
N ALA A 192 -8.51 -8.87 -8.02
CA ALA A 192 -9.66 -9.75 -7.87
C ALA A 192 -9.37 -11.08 -8.58
N GLY A 193 -10.02 -12.18 -8.13
CA GLY A 193 -9.83 -13.52 -8.70
C GLY A 193 -10.63 -13.71 -9.98
N ALA A 194 -9.97 -14.04 -11.08
CA ALA A 194 -10.59 -14.35 -12.37
C ALA A 194 -10.60 -15.87 -12.61
N GLU A 195 -11.63 -16.41 -13.23
CA GLU A 195 -11.67 -17.84 -13.61
C GLU A 195 -10.64 -18.17 -14.68
N GLU A 196 -10.42 -17.21 -15.59
CA GLU A 196 -9.43 -17.29 -16.68
C GLU A 196 -8.77 -15.92 -16.92
N ILE A 197 -7.65 -15.91 -17.61
CA ILE A 197 -6.95 -14.67 -17.98
C ILE A 197 -7.78 -13.92 -19.04
N PRO A 198 -8.25 -12.68 -18.74
CA PRO A 198 -9.06 -11.90 -19.68
C PRO A 198 -8.26 -11.48 -20.91
N LYS A 199 -8.69 -11.92 -22.10
CA LYS A 199 -8.04 -11.57 -23.39
C LYS A 199 -7.86 -10.07 -23.60
N PRO A 200 -8.88 -9.20 -23.31
CA PRO A 200 -8.73 -7.76 -23.48
C PRO A 200 -7.58 -7.15 -22.66
N LEU A 201 -7.29 -7.71 -21.46
CA LEU A 201 -6.17 -7.25 -20.65
C LEU A 201 -4.82 -7.66 -21.25
N VAL A 202 -4.73 -8.87 -21.81
CA VAL A 202 -3.52 -9.33 -22.53
C VAL A 202 -3.25 -8.48 -23.77
N GLU A 203 -4.29 -8.11 -24.52
CA GLU A 203 -4.18 -7.24 -25.68
C GLU A 203 -3.67 -5.84 -25.30
N GLN A 204 -4.10 -5.29 -24.15
CA GLN A 204 -3.68 -4.00 -23.63
C GLN A 204 -2.32 -4.02 -22.93
N LEU A 205 -1.72 -5.20 -22.71
CA LEU A 205 -0.38 -5.31 -22.17
C LEU A 205 0.67 -4.99 -23.25
N LYS A 206 1.59 -4.09 -22.94
CA LYS A 206 2.69 -3.70 -23.82
C LYS A 206 3.64 -4.89 -24.09
N PRO A 207 4.23 -5.03 -25.29
CA PRO A 207 5.37 -5.91 -25.48
C PRO A 207 6.49 -5.60 -24.48
N GLY A 208 7.00 -6.63 -23.79
CA GLY A 208 7.91 -6.50 -22.65
C GLY A 208 7.22 -6.28 -21.29
N GLY A 209 5.89 -6.15 -21.27
CA GLY A 209 5.12 -5.90 -20.06
C GLY A 209 4.71 -7.16 -19.29
N ARG A 210 4.19 -6.95 -18.08
CA ARG A 210 3.74 -8.02 -17.16
C ARG A 210 2.35 -7.76 -16.62
N MET A 211 1.55 -8.85 -16.53
CA MET A 211 0.30 -8.82 -15.78
C MET A 211 0.38 -9.78 -14.60
N ILE A 212 -0.07 -9.32 -13.44
CA ILE A 212 -0.16 -10.11 -12.21
C ILE A 212 -1.63 -10.30 -11.88
N ILE A 213 -2.08 -11.56 -11.86
CA ILE A 213 -3.50 -11.90 -11.78
C ILE A 213 -3.72 -13.18 -10.98
N PRO A 214 -4.66 -13.19 -9.99
CA PRO A 214 -5.16 -14.41 -9.36
C PRO A 214 -6.07 -15.17 -10.34
N VAL A 215 -5.77 -16.43 -10.64
CA VAL A 215 -6.57 -17.27 -11.57
C VAL A 215 -7.05 -18.53 -10.84
N GLY A 216 -8.33 -18.81 -10.98
CA GLY A 216 -9.03 -19.96 -10.39
C GLY A 216 -10.46 -19.62 -10.02
N PHE A 217 -11.24 -20.65 -9.64
CA PHE A 217 -12.64 -20.46 -9.27
C PHE A 217 -12.76 -19.63 -7.98
N SER A 218 -13.76 -18.78 -7.89
CA SER A 218 -13.96 -17.85 -6.77
C SER A 218 -14.26 -18.54 -5.42
N SER A 219 -14.74 -19.80 -5.46
CA SER A 219 -15.00 -20.62 -4.26
C SER A 219 -13.71 -21.23 -3.67
N ASP A 220 -12.62 -21.23 -4.41
CA ASP A 220 -11.41 -21.97 -4.09
C ASP A 220 -10.20 -21.05 -3.88
N VAL A 221 -9.04 -21.68 -3.67
CA VAL A 221 -7.75 -21.00 -3.67
C VAL A 221 -7.35 -20.75 -5.12
N GLN A 222 -7.19 -19.46 -5.48
CA GLN A 222 -6.64 -19.10 -6.78
C GLN A 222 -5.11 -19.24 -6.77
N THR A 223 -4.53 -19.36 -7.95
CA THR A 223 -3.08 -19.26 -8.15
C THR A 223 -2.74 -17.87 -8.66
N LEU A 224 -1.86 -17.16 -7.95
CA LEU A 224 -1.30 -15.92 -8.46
C LEU A 224 -0.42 -16.22 -9.64
N GLN A 225 -0.78 -15.68 -10.82
CA GLN A 225 -0.06 -15.90 -12.07
C GLN A 225 0.66 -14.64 -12.53
N ILE A 226 1.81 -14.85 -13.15
CA ILE A 226 2.60 -13.83 -13.84
C ILE A 226 2.46 -14.11 -15.32
N VAL A 227 1.81 -13.21 -16.04
CA VAL A 227 1.65 -13.24 -17.48
C VAL A 227 2.67 -12.26 -18.07
N GLU A 228 3.61 -12.76 -18.83
CA GLU A 228 4.65 -11.97 -19.49
C GLU A 228 4.39 -11.94 -21.00
N LYS A 229 4.42 -10.75 -21.59
CA LYS A 229 4.36 -10.57 -23.04
C LYS A 229 5.75 -10.16 -23.52
N ASP A 230 6.44 -11.04 -24.21
CA ASP A 230 7.78 -10.72 -24.71
C ASP A 230 7.76 -9.62 -25.79
N THR A 231 8.93 -9.17 -26.23
CA THR A 231 9.05 -8.12 -27.24
C THR A 231 8.52 -8.51 -28.60
N ALA A 232 8.37 -9.82 -28.87
CA ALA A 232 7.76 -10.37 -30.09
C ALA A 232 6.23 -10.55 -29.96
N GLY A 233 5.66 -10.23 -28.78
CA GLY A 233 4.24 -10.37 -28.48
C GLY A 233 3.80 -11.75 -28.00
N LYS A 234 4.73 -12.71 -27.83
CA LYS A 234 4.43 -14.05 -27.32
C LYS A 234 4.13 -13.99 -25.82
N ILE A 235 3.08 -14.69 -25.42
CA ILE A 235 2.64 -14.79 -24.03
C ILE A 235 3.27 -15.98 -23.35
N GLN A 236 3.81 -15.76 -22.15
CA GLN A 236 4.25 -16.79 -21.22
C GLN A 236 3.53 -16.62 -19.90
N VAL A 237 3.11 -17.71 -19.28
CA VAL A 237 2.41 -17.72 -17.99
C VAL A 237 3.19 -18.56 -17.00
N ARG A 238 3.46 -17.98 -15.82
CA ARG A 238 4.13 -18.67 -14.71
C ARG A 238 3.27 -18.58 -13.45
N ASN A 239 3.21 -19.66 -12.68
CA ASN A 239 2.57 -19.68 -11.39
C ASN A 239 3.52 -19.12 -10.31
N SER A 240 2.98 -18.37 -9.38
CA SER A 240 3.68 -17.85 -8.20
C SER A 240 3.22 -18.59 -6.94
N ILE A 241 2.28 -18.04 -6.19
CA ILE A 241 1.80 -18.60 -4.92
C ILE A 241 0.28 -18.79 -4.93
N PRO A 242 -0.25 -19.67 -4.06
CA PRO A 242 -1.70 -19.74 -3.81
C PRO A 242 -2.16 -18.47 -3.07
N VAL A 243 -3.33 -17.95 -3.46
CA VAL A 243 -3.93 -16.72 -2.90
C VAL A 243 -5.45 -16.87 -2.78
N ARG A 244 -6.09 -15.96 -2.03
CA ARG A 244 -7.56 -15.83 -2.00
C ARG A 244 -7.95 -14.39 -2.22
N PHE A 245 -8.69 -14.15 -3.28
CA PHE A 245 -9.27 -12.86 -3.64
C PHE A 245 -10.79 -12.96 -3.79
N VAL A 246 -11.47 -11.84 -3.62
CA VAL A 246 -12.86 -11.68 -4.03
C VAL A 246 -12.97 -11.90 -5.54
N PRO A 247 -14.11 -12.39 -6.07
CA PRO A 247 -14.24 -12.67 -7.50
C PRO A 247 -14.18 -11.40 -8.33
N LEU A 248 -13.54 -11.48 -9.49
CA LEU A 248 -13.65 -10.49 -10.54
C LEU A 248 -15.04 -10.64 -11.19
N LEU A 249 -15.87 -9.62 -11.05
CA LEU A 249 -17.23 -9.62 -11.56
C LEU A 249 -17.34 -8.78 -12.84
N ARG A 250 -18.34 -9.10 -13.66
CA ARG A 250 -18.71 -8.30 -14.85
C ARG A 250 -19.88 -7.38 -14.52
N LYS A 251 -19.97 -6.29 -15.28
CA LYS A 251 -21.12 -5.37 -15.25
C LYS A 251 -22.27 -5.92 -16.06
#